data_e460dea0ea7303e3c53c430369537eee
#
_entry.id   e460dea0ea7303e3c53c430369537eee
#
_cell.length_a   1.000
_cell.length_b   1.000
_cell.length_c   1.000
_cell.angle_alpha   90.00
_cell.angle_beta   90.00
_cell.angle_gamma   90.00
#
_symmetry.space_group_name_H-M   'P 1'
#
loop_
_entity.id
_entity.type
_entity.pdbx_description
1 polymer ?
#
loop_
_entity_poly.entity_id
_entity_poly.type
_entity_poly.pdbx_seq_one_letter_code
_entity_poly.pdbx_strand_id
1 'polypeptide(L)'
;MWEADGIESSIGISDREGFAFYVNGKCDGNAVSDAGMQIMSGLIGAAMHPDPRTAFIVGLGTGETAGWLAQVGSIERVDVAELEPAMLEMARRCGPVNHEVLANPKVHVECNDARELLLTGKSRYDIIACEPSNPYRSGVANLFTQEFYRVARSRLAPGGIFLQWLQGYEVDGTTVRTVLATLRSVFPHVEIWQTMANDLVILCADKAPECTAPELRRRLATEPFASALPAACFTSGAEGFLAHFLAGPGAVDAFVREGGPVPLNTDDRNHVEYGFARTLGRTGLFDVRQLLTLSTQSGAAQPCVGPEACEAIDWAAVARARLWDFGDESGIDDLTVPEEARRIVGLHRAGDPAGMIGAWESADQKNANLTELAAVARAYAEAGDAKAEPLIELLRPYSPSAATVLAARLAWARNDGPGATGLLESFFVAQRTSPWLPLDLSELSFRLAVEIGRTHPDQSSRLLAALSQPFAAEATKAGRLKAACFISTVLDPAEAVASIEAHEPHVPWAREFLTWRRDVYLAVGHPLAAKAAAELDEFERHAAP
;
A
#
# COMPACT_ATOMS: atom_id res chain seq x y z
N MET A 1 -4.80 -11.50 -17.09
CA MET A 1 -6.17 -11.06 -16.72
C MET A 1 -6.99 -12.29 -16.37
N TRP A 2 -7.81 -12.24 -15.34
CA TRP A 2 -8.76 -13.28 -14.95
C TRP A 2 -10.07 -12.58 -14.55
N GLU A 3 -11.20 -13.18 -14.85
CA GLU A 3 -12.52 -12.71 -14.45
C GLU A 3 -13.44 -13.90 -14.16
N ALA A 4 -14.39 -13.73 -13.28
CA ALA A 4 -15.43 -14.68 -12.96
C ALA A 4 -16.71 -13.95 -12.53
N ASP A 5 -17.84 -14.47 -12.94
CA ASP A 5 -19.14 -14.08 -12.38
C ASP A 5 -19.33 -14.83 -11.06
N GLY A 6 -19.48 -14.08 -9.99
CA GLY A 6 -19.74 -14.61 -8.67
C GLY A 6 -21.23 -14.64 -8.34
N ILE A 7 -21.55 -14.81 -7.05
CA ILE A 7 -22.95 -14.88 -6.57
C ILE A 7 -23.57 -13.48 -6.53
N GLU A 8 -22.82 -12.50 -6.06
CA GLU A 8 -23.28 -11.12 -5.86
C GLU A 8 -22.56 -10.13 -6.79
N SER A 9 -21.39 -10.50 -7.29
CA SER A 9 -20.52 -9.58 -8.02
C SER A 9 -19.71 -10.29 -9.10
N SER A 10 -19.40 -9.60 -10.19
CA SER A 10 -18.33 -10.02 -11.09
C SER A 10 -16.99 -9.59 -10.53
N ILE A 11 -16.05 -10.52 -10.47
CA ILE A 11 -14.70 -10.32 -9.94
C ILE A 11 -13.69 -10.41 -11.07
N GLY A 12 -12.73 -9.51 -11.11
CA GLY A 12 -11.65 -9.54 -12.09
C GLY A 12 -10.30 -9.18 -11.49
N ILE A 13 -9.23 -9.70 -12.10
CA ILE A 13 -7.84 -9.29 -11.84
C ILE A 13 -7.26 -8.70 -13.11
N SER A 14 -6.67 -7.52 -13.00
CA SER A 14 -5.86 -6.92 -14.04
C SER A 14 -4.38 -6.92 -13.65
N ASP A 15 -3.56 -7.47 -14.52
CA ASP A 15 -2.10 -7.38 -14.44
C ASP A 15 -1.55 -6.12 -15.12
N ARG A 16 -2.40 -5.31 -15.76
CA ARG A 16 -2.02 -4.08 -16.45
C ARG A 16 -1.89 -2.88 -15.52
N GLU A 17 -2.66 -2.89 -14.42
CA GLU A 17 -2.74 -1.80 -13.45
C GLU A 17 -2.10 -2.18 -12.11
N GLY A 18 -0.99 -2.91 -12.15
CA GLY A 18 -0.24 -3.23 -10.95
C GLY A 18 -0.80 -4.37 -10.11
N PHE A 19 -1.52 -5.33 -10.72
CA PHE A 19 -2.17 -6.45 -10.05
C PHE A 19 -3.37 -5.99 -9.20
N ALA A 20 -4.21 -5.20 -9.85
CA ALA A 20 -5.45 -4.68 -9.26
C ALA A 20 -6.59 -5.68 -9.36
N PHE A 21 -7.43 -5.74 -8.34
CA PHE A 21 -8.67 -6.47 -8.40
C PHE A 21 -9.88 -5.54 -8.57
N TYR A 22 -10.85 -6.05 -9.30
CA TYR A 22 -12.05 -5.33 -9.69
C TYR A 22 -13.27 -6.06 -9.18
N VAL A 23 -14.20 -5.31 -8.63
CA VAL A 23 -15.54 -5.78 -8.26
C VAL A 23 -16.55 -4.96 -9.05
N ASN A 24 -17.36 -5.64 -9.88
CA ASN A 24 -18.34 -4.99 -10.77
C ASN A 24 -17.73 -3.88 -11.65
N GLY A 25 -16.50 -4.12 -12.16
CA GLY A 25 -15.81 -3.22 -13.08
C GLY A 25 -15.12 -2.00 -12.44
N LYS A 26 -15.20 -1.80 -11.13
CA LYS A 26 -14.42 -0.78 -10.39
C LYS A 26 -13.26 -1.44 -9.65
N CYS A 27 -12.09 -0.83 -9.70
CA CYS A 27 -10.94 -1.24 -8.90
C CYS A 27 -11.29 -1.10 -7.41
N ASP A 28 -11.13 -2.19 -6.67
CA ASP A 28 -11.44 -2.30 -5.25
C ASP A 28 -10.18 -2.41 -4.37
N GLY A 29 -9.04 -2.66 -4.99
CA GLY A 29 -7.74 -2.69 -4.35
C GLY A 29 -6.63 -3.22 -5.26
N ASN A 30 -5.41 -3.08 -4.81
CA ASN A 30 -4.21 -3.54 -5.49
C ASN A 30 -3.32 -4.33 -4.52
N ALA A 31 -2.78 -5.44 -4.99
CA ALA A 31 -2.01 -6.36 -4.16
C ALA A 31 -0.62 -5.84 -3.72
N VAL A 32 -0.15 -4.71 -4.24
CA VAL A 32 1.15 -4.12 -3.84
C VAL A 32 1.01 -2.65 -3.49
N SER A 33 0.34 -1.85 -4.35
CA SER A 33 0.21 -0.41 -4.08
C SER A 33 -0.70 -0.10 -2.89
N ASP A 34 -1.69 -0.96 -2.60
CA ASP A 34 -2.62 -0.79 -1.47
C ASP A 34 -2.26 -1.70 -0.27
N ALA A 35 -1.15 -2.43 -0.36
CA ALA A 35 -0.71 -3.35 0.69
C ALA A 35 -0.58 -2.67 2.06
N GLY A 36 -0.09 -1.41 2.09
CA GLY A 36 0.02 -0.63 3.33
C GLY A 36 -1.31 -0.50 4.07
N MET A 37 -2.40 -0.23 3.35
CA MET A 37 -3.73 -0.14 3.93
C MET A 37 -4.21 -1.50 4.44
N GLN A 38 -4.15 -2.54 3.62
CA GLN A 38 -4.65 -3.88 3.94
C GLN A 38 -3.87 -4.50 5.12
N ILE A 39 -2.55 -4.44 5.09
CA ILE A 39 -1.70 -4.98 6.15
C ILE A 39 -1.92 -4.23 7.46
N MET A 40 -1.97 -2.90 7.42
CA MET A 40 -2.19 -2.09 8.62
C MET A 40 -3.60 -2.26 9.20
N SER A 41 -4.62 -2.56 8.37
CA SER A 41 -5.98 -2.88 8.84
C SER A 41 -6.02 -4.07 9.81
N GLY A 42 -5.09 -5.00 9.71
CA GLY A 42 -4.92 -6.09 10.69
C GLY A 42 -3.91 -5.76 11.79
N LEU A 43 -2.75 -5.23 11.40
CA LEU A 43 -1.60 -5.11 12.29
C LEU A 43 -1.70 -3.96 13.30
N ILE A 44 -2.47 -2.90 13.06
CA ILE A 44 -2.72 -1.84 14.06
C ILE A 44 -3.34 -2.47 15.32
N GLY A 45 -4.38 -3.30 15.16
CA GLY A 45 -5.00 -3.99 16.29
C GLY A 45 -4.03 -4.89 17.04
N ALA A 46 -3.20 -5.65 16.31
CA ALA A 46 -2.23 -6.55 16.92
C ALA A 46 -1.06 -5.82 17.61
N ALA A 47 -0.66 -4.64 17.10
CA ALA A 47 0.35 -3.81 17.74
C ALA A 47 -0.17 -3.18 19.04
N MET A 48 -1.43 -2.75 19.06
CA MET A 48 -2.05 -2.04 20.17
C MET A 48 -2.65 -2.98 21.24
N HIS A 49 -3.03 -4.22 20.90
CA HIS A 49 -3.54 -5.20 21.86
C HIS A 49 -2.38 -5.88 22.62
N PRO A 50 -2.46 -6.08 23.93
CA PRO A 50 -1.35 -6.64 24.72
C PRO A 50 -0.93 -8.06 24.29
N ASP A 51 -1.87 -8.96 24.01
CA ASP A 51 -1.61 -10.37 23.64
C ASP A 51 -2.79 -10.93 22.82
N PRO A 52 -2.95 -10.56 21.54
CA PRO A 52 -4.08 -11.02 20.72
C PRO A 52 -3.90 -12.51 20.35
N ARG A 53 -4.93 -13.33 20.55
CA ARG A 53 -4.96 -14.76 20.25
C ARG A 53 -5.90 -15.09 19.09
N THR A 54 -7.01 -14.38 19.01
CA THR A 54 -8.08 -14.69 18.08
C THR A 54 -8.49 -13.45 17.29
N ALA A 55 -8.72 -13.63 15.99
CA ALA A 55 -9.19 -12.54 15.15
C ALA A 55 -10.36 -12.97 14.25
N PHE A 56 -11.21 -12.00 13.90
CA PHE A 56 -12.25 -12.14 12.89
C PHE A 56 -12.09 -11.04 11.85
N ILE A 57 -12.06 -11.42 10.57
CA ILE A 57 -11.89 -10.50 9.44
C ILE A 57 -13.17 -10.50 8.61
N VAL A 58 -13.69 -9.30 8.35
CA VAL A 58 -14.82 -9.07 7.44
C VAL A 58 -14.28 -8.71 6.06
N GLY A 59 -14.41 -9.63 5.10
CA GLY A 59 -13.83 -9.55 3.76
C GLY A 59 -12.48 -10.25 3.67
N LEU A 60 -12.25 -10.98 2.57
CA LEU A 60 -10.96 -11.61 2.27
C LEU A 60 -10.10 -10.74 1.35
N GLY A 61 -10.68 -10.23 0.27
CA GLY A 61 -9.97 -9.44 -0.73
C GLY A 61 -8.72 -10.15 -1.27
N THR A 62 -7.58 -9.47 -1.23
CA THR A 62 -6.26 -10.05 -1.57
C THR A 62 -5.79 -11.09 -0.54
N GLY A 63 -6.38 -11.11 0.65
CA GLY A 63 -5.99 -11.95 1.78
C GLY A 63 -4.84 -11.39 2.61
N GLU A 64 -4.34 -10.19 2.33
CA GLU A 64 -3.19 -9.62 3.04
C GLU A 64 -3.50 -9.34 4.50
N THR A 65 -4.66 -8.75 4.82
CA THR A 65 -5.07 -8.47 6.19
C THR A 65 -5.03 -9.72 7.06
N ALA A 66 -5.67 -10.81 6.60
CA ALA A 66 -5.70 -12.08 7.31
C ALA A 66 -4.34 -12.79 7.31
N GLY A 67 -3.65 -12.78 6.16
CA GLY A 67 -2.38 -13.48 5.99
C GLY A 67 -1.28 -12.91 6.87
N TRP A 68 -1.11 -11.59 6.90
CA TRP A 68 -0.12 -10.93 7.76
C TRP A 68 -0.49 -11.00 9.24
N LEU A 69 -1.77 -10.85 9.59
CA LEU A 69 -2.21 -11.00 10.97
C LEU A 69 -1.95 -12.42 11.51
N ALA A 70 -2.11 -13.45 10.69
CA ALA A 70 -1.81 -14.83 11.05
C ALA A 70 -0.31 -15.10 11.32
N GLN A 71 0.61 -14.23 10.83
CA GLN A 71 2.04 -14.32 11.15
C GLN A 71 2.37 -13.80 12.55
N VAL A 72 1.50 -13.04 13.19
CA VAL A 72 1.72 -12.58 14.56
C VAL A 72 1.84 -13.79 15.49
N GLY A 73 2.95 -13.87 16.23
CA GLY A 73 3.30 -15.07 17.00
C GLY A 73 2.27 -15.48 18.06
N SER A 74 1.55 -14.49 18.63
CA SER A 74 0.50 -14.75 19.62
C SER A 74 -0.82 -15.21 18.99
N ILE A 75 -1.09 -14.91 17.73
CA ILE A 75 -2.33 -15.29 17.05
C ILE A 75 -2.37 -16.81 16.86
N GLU A 76 -3.45 -17.41 17.34
CA GLU A 76 -3.73 -18.84 17.23
C GLU A 76 -4.80 -19.14 16.17
N ARG A 77 -5.71 -18.19 15.94
CA ARG A 77 -6.83 -18.37 15.01
C ARG A 77 -7.26 -17.04 14.37
N VAL A 78 -7.48 -17.08 13.05
CA VAL A 78 -8.07 -16.01 12.25
C VAL A 78 -9.26 -16.59 11.50
N ASP A 79 -10.48 -16.20 11.87
CA ASP A 79 -11.70 -16.52 11.13
C ASP A 79 -11.94 -15.39 10.12
N VAL A 80 -12.23 -15.76 8.87
CA VAL A 80 -12.50 -14.80 7.77
C VAL A 80 -13.88 -15.09 7.21
N ALA A 81 -14.72 -14.09 7.16
CA ALA A 81 -15.99 -14.13 6.46
C ALA A 81 -15.85 -13.49 5.07
N GLU A 82 -16.10 -14.24 4.02
CA GLU A 82 -16.09 -13.75 2.64
C GLU A 82 -17.42 -14.07 1.98
N LEU A 83 -18.09 -13.03 1.47
CA LEU A 83 -19.41 -13.18 0.86
C LEU A 83 -19.33 -13.82 -0.53
N GLU A 84 -18.24 -13.51 -1.26
CA GLU A 84 -18.08 -13.89 -2.67
C GLU A 84 -17.04 -15.03 -2.84
N PRO A 85 -17.46 -16.27 -3.12
CA PRO A 85 -16.55 -17.41 -3.25
C PRO A 85 -15.44 -17.22 -4.32
N ALA A 86 -15.69 -16.40 -5.35
CA ALA A 86 -14.69 -16.11 -6.38
C ALA A 86 -13.46 -15.39 -5.81
N MET A 87 -13.59 -14.70 -4.66
CA MET A 87 -12.46 -14.06 -3.97
C MET A 87 -11.42 -15.04 -3.44
N LEU A 88 -11.77 -16.31 -3.22
CA LEU A 88 -10.79 -17.35 -2.88
C LEU A 88 -9.74 -17.54 -3.98
N GLU A 89 -10.13 -17.44 -5.24
CA GLU A 89 -9.17 -17.51 -6.36
C GLU A 89 -8.33 -16.23 -6.43
N MET A 90 -8.93 -15.07 -6.11
CA MET A 90 -8.19 -13.82 -5.97
C MET A 90 -7.08 -13.96 -4.93
N ALA A 91 -7.41 -14.32 -3.70
CA ALA A 91 -6.46 -14.48 -2.61
C ALA A 91 -5.37 -15.52 -2.94
N ARG A 92 -5.71 -16.60 -3.66
CA ARG A 92 -4.72 -17.59 -4.11
C ARG A 92 -3.70 -17.00 -5.07
N ARG A 93 -4.13 -16.12 -5.99
CA ARG A 93 -3.22 -15.43 -6.93
C ARG A 93 -2.33 -14.41 -6.24
N CYS A 94 -2.77 -13.88 -5.10
CA CYS A 94 -2.03 -12.96 -4.26
C CYS A 94 -1.09 -13.67 -3.25
N GLY A 95 -0.90 -14.99 -3.35
CA GLY A 95 -0.08 -15.80 -2.43
C GLY A 95 1.26 -15.16 -2.04
N PRO A 96 2.07 -14.64 -2.98
CA PRO A 96 3.35 -14.01 -2.66
C PRO A 96 3.29 -12.78 -1.75
N VAL A 97 2.14 -12.09 -1.64
CA VAL A 97 1.98 -10.90 -0.80
C VAL A 97 1.18 -11.18 0.47
N ASN A 98 0.38 -12.26 0.52
CA ASN A 98 -0.51 -12.59 1.63
C ASN A 98 -0.07 -13.81 2.47
N HIS A 99 1.19 -14.24 2.33
CA HIS A 99 1.74 -15.42 3.04
C HIS A 99 0.96 -16.70 2.80
N GLU A 100 0.50 -16.96 1.55
CA GLU A 100 -0.28 -18.14 1.19
C GLU A 100 -1.47 -18.36 2.13
N VAL A 101 -2.22 -17.30 2.39
CA VAL A 101 -3.27 -17.19 3.42
C VAL A 101 -4.22 -18.37 3.46
N LEU A 102 -4.61 -18.92 2.30
CA LEU A 102 -5.52 -20.07 2.19
C LEU A 102 -4.88 -21.41 2.60
N ALA A 103 -3.55 -21.48 2.64
CA ALA A 103 -2.81 -22.65 3.10
C ALA A 103 -2.39 -22.54 4.58
N ASN A 104 -2.58 -21.38 5.22
CA ASN A 104 -2.19 -21.17 6.60
C ASN A 104 -3.16 -21.88 7.57
N PRO A 105 -2.68 -22.82 8.43
CA PRO A 105 -3.56 -23.59 9.32
C PRO A 105 -4.27 -22.76 10.39
N LYS A 106 -3.82 -21.54 10.65
CA LYS A 106 -4.49 -20.61 11.58
C LYS A 106 -5.69 -19.90 10.93
N VAL A 107 -5.77 -19.85 9.60
CA VAL A 107 -6.78 -19.10 8.87
C VAL A 107 -7.92 -20.00 8.43
N HIS A 108 -9.14 -19.60 8.79
CA HIS A 108 -10.37 -20.32 8.47
C HIS A 108 -11.30 -19.40 7.71
N VAL A 109 -11.44 -19.61 6.40
CA VAL A 109 -12.33 -18.82 5.56
C VAL A 109 -13.68 -19.51 5.46
N GLU A 110 -14.74 -18.76 5.80
CA GLU A 110 -16.13 -19.19 5.63
C GLU A 110 -16.82 -18.29 4.60
N CYS A 111 -17.33 -18.90 3.53
CA CYS A 111 -18.10 -18.18 2.51
C CYS A 111 -19.52 -17.92 3.05
N ASN A 112 -19.70 -16.79 3.72
CA ASN A 112 -20.97 -16.39 4.32
C ASN A 112 -20.97 -14.88 4.64
N ASP A 113 -22.15 -14.32 4.94
CA ASP A 113 -22.29 -12.95 5.44
C ASP A 113 -21.63 -12.81 6.82
N ALA A 114 -20.66 -11.90 6.91
CA ALA A 114 -19.92 -11.61 8.15
C ALA A 114 -20.83 -11.15 9.30
N ARG A 115 -21.87 -10.38 9.00
CA ARG A 115 -22.86 -9.92 9.97
C ARG A 115 -23.65 -11.07 10.54
N GLU A 116 -24.07 -12.01 9.69
CA GLU A 116 -24.77 -13.22 10.12
C GLU A 116 -23.88 -14.10 10.99
N LEU A 117 -22.61 -14.32 10.59
CA LEU A 117 -21.66 -15.09 11.38
C LEU A 117 -21.40 -14.47 12.75
N LEU A 118 -21.22 -13.16 12.82
CA LEU A 118 -21.07 -12.46 14.10
C LEU A 118 -22.35 -12.50 14.94
N LEU A 119 -23.54 -12.42 14.33
CA LEU A 119 -24.81 -12.44 15.03
C LEU A 119 -25.11 -13.82 15.64
N THR A 120 -24.92 -14.88 14.87
CA THR A 120 -25.28 -16.26 15.26
C THR A 120 -24.15 -16.99 15.98
N GLY A 121 -22.90 -16.62 15.75
CA GLY A 121 -21.72 -17.22 16.37
C GLY A 121 -21.71 -17.08 17.90
N LYS A 122 -20.80 -17.82 18.56
CA LYS A 122 -20.60 -17.76 20.02
C LYS A 122 -19.16 -17.34 20.38
N SER A 123 -18.26 -17.38 19.44
CA SER A 123 -16.86 -16.99 19.63
C SER A 123 -16.73 -15.52 19.98
N ARG A 124 -15.70 -15.20 20.76
CA ARG A 124 -15.25 -13.84 21.02
C ARG A 124 -13.85 -13.68 20.47
N TYR A 125 -13.53 -12.48 20.04
CA TYR A 125 -12.30 -12.19 19.35
C TYR A 125 -11.53 -11.04 20.02
N ASP A 126 -10.22 -11.16 20.05
CA ASP A 126 -9.34 -10.08 20.53
C ASP A 126 -9.26 -8.96 19.51
N ILE A 127 -9.37 -9.32 18.21
CA ILE A 127 -9.39 -8.36 17.11
C ILE A 127 -10.57 -8.71 16.18
N ILE A 128 -11.35 -7.69 15.82
CA ILE A 128 -12.30 -7.76 14.71
C ILE A 128 -11.91 -6.66 13.73
N ALA A 129 -11.47 -7.01 12.52
CA ALA A 129 -11.16 -6.06 11.46
C ALA A 129 -12.23 -6.12 10.37
N CYS A 130 -12.83 -4.97 10.09
CA CYS A 130 -13.86 -4.80 9.08
C CYS A 130 -13.29 -3.96 7.93
N GLU A 131 -13.01 -4.64 6.82
CA GLU A 131 -12.45 -4.06 5.60
C GLU A 131 -13.37 -4.39 4.41
N PRO A 132 -14.57 -3.80 4.39
CA PRO A 132 -15.52 -4.06 3.33
C PRO A 132 -15.15 -3.28 2.06
N SER A 133 -15.77 -3.64 0.95
CA SER A 133 -15.82 -2.82 -0.26
C SER A 133 -16.42 -1.43 0.00
N ASN A 134 -16.45 -0.59 -1.03
CA ASN A 134 -16.96 0.78 -0.89
C ASN A 134 -18.44 0.83 -0.46
N PRO A 135 -18.82 1.72 0.48
CA PRO A 135 -20.16 1.75 1.10
C PRO A 135 -21.33 2.06 0.17
N TYR A 136 -21.11 2.60 -1.03
CA TYR A 136 -22.18 2.81 -2.03
C TYR A 136 -22.64 1.52 -2.73
N ARG A 137 -21.93 0.41 -2.52
CA ARG A 137 -22.35 -0.90 -3.05
C ARG A 137 -23.51 -1.46 -2.24
N SER A 138 -24.44 -2.11 -2.91
CA SER A 138 -25.61 -2.71 -2.26
C SER A 138 -25.20 -3.65 -1.12
N GLY A 139 -25.78 -3.46 0.03
CA GLY A 139 -25.53 -4.26 1.23
C GLY A 139 -24.29 -3.86 2.05
N VAL A 140 -23.25 -3.29 1.44
CA VAL A 140 -22.01 -2.97 2.13
C VAL A 140 -22.20 -1.92 3.22
N ALA A 141 -23.03 -0.91 3.00
CA ALA A 141 -23.32 0.12 4.00
C ALA A 141 -23.97 -0.42 5.28
N ASN A 142 -24.51 -1.65 5.25
CA ASN A 142 -25.01 -2.33 6.46
C ASN A 142 -23.91 -2.70 7.45
N LEU A 143 -22.65 -2.73 7.00
CA LEU A 143 -21.47 -2.89 7.86
C LEU A 143 -21.00 -1.56 8.53
N PHE A 144 -21.75 -0.48 8.32
CA PHE A 144 -21.54 0.84 8.93
C PHE A 144 -22.70 1.26 9.83
N THR A 145 -23.62 0.34 10.17
CA THR A 145 -24.82 0.66 10.99
C THR A 145 -24.56 0.48 12.49
N GLN A 146 -25.31 1.19 13.29
CA GLN A 146 -25.24 1.07 14.75
C GLN A 146 -25.52 -0.36 15.21
N GLU A 147 -26.44 -1.06 14.55
CA GLU A 147 -26.82 -2.44 14.82
C GLU A 147 -25.62 -3.37 14.59
N PHE A 148 -24.94 -3.25 13.44
CA PHE A 148 -23.73 -4.01 13.16
C PHE A 148 -22.62 -3.75 14.20
N TYR A 149 -22.37 -2.50 14.52
CA TYR A 149 -21.34 -2.15 15.51
C TYR A 149 -21.66 -2.70 16.91
N ARG A 150 -22.93 -2.74 17.31
CA ARG A 150 -23.34 -3.40 18.56
C ARG A 150 -23.09 -4.90 18.54
N VAL A 151 -23.36 -5.56 17.41
CA VAL A 151 -23.06 -6.98 17.22
C VAL A 151 -21.56 -7.21 17.31
N ALA A 152 -20.74 -6.46 16.53
CA ALA A 152 -19.30 -6.58 16.55
C ALA A 152 -18.72 -6.37 17.97
N ARG A 153 -19.15 -5.30 18.68
CA ARG A 153 -18.74 -5.05 20.07
C ARG A 153 -19.09 -6.21 21.00
N SER A 154 -20.27 -6.84 20.84
CA SER A 154 -20.70 -7.97 21.66
C SER A 154 -19.83 -9.21 21.46
N ARG A 155 -19.10 -9.30 20.36
CA ARG A 155 -18.20 -10.38 19.98
C ARG A 155 -16.73 -10.09 20.32
N LEU A 156 -16.41 -8.91 20.81
CA LEU A 156 -15.09 -8.66 21.35
C LEU A 156 -14.87 -9.41 22.67
N ALA A 157 -13.68 -9.95 22.83
CA ALA A 157 -13.16 -10.39 24.09
C ALA A 157 -12.94 -9.20 25.04
N PRO A 158 -12.78 -9.40 26.36
CA PRO A 158 -12.40 -8.32 27.26
C PRO A 158 -11.08 -7.68 26.85
N GLY A 159 -11.09 -6.36 26.57
CA GLY A 159 -9.92 -5.63 26.04
C GLY A 159 -9.77 -5.72 24.53
N GLY A 160 -10.69 -6.38 23.84
CA GLY A 160 -10.64 -6.56 22.40
C GLY A 160 -10.82 -5.26 21.62
N ILE A 161 -10.32 -5.24 20.38
CA ILE A 161 -10.25 -4.08 19.48
C ILE A 161 -11.08 -4.38 18.24
N PHE A 162 -11.94 -3.42 17.86
CA PHE A 162 -12.63 -3.39 16.59
C PHE A 162 -11.96 -2.36 15.67
N LEU A 163 -11.68 -2.76 14.43
CA LEU A 163 -11.08 -1.92 13.40
C LEU A 163 -12.06 -1.77 12.25
N GLN A 164 -12.31 -0.53 11.83
CA GLN A 164 -13.16 -0.23 10.68
C GLN A 164 -12.37 0.53 9.64
N TRP A 165 -12.19 -0.04 8.46
CA TRP A 165 -11.70 0.72 7.31
C TRP A 165 -12.75 1.71 6.81
N LEU A 166 -12.30 2.91 6.46
CA LEU A 166 -13.11 3.97 5.88
C LEU A 166 -12.32 4.70 4.80
N GLN A 167 -12.87 4.76 3.58
CA GLN A 167 -12.28 5.61 2.55
C GLN A 167 -12.47 7.09 2.89
N GLY A 168 -11.41 7.88 2.76
CA GLY A 168 -11.43 9.34 2.89
C GLY A 168 -11.47 10.07 1.54
N TYR A 169 -11.58 9.35 0.45
CA TYR A 169 -11.73 9.87 -0.92
C TYR A 169 -13.17 9.66 -1.42
N GLU A 170 -13.61 10.44 -2.41
CA GLU A 170 -14.97 10.37 -2.93
C GLU A 170 -16.07 10.39 -1.85
N VAL A 171 -15.85 11.13 -0.76
CA VAL A 171 -16.76 11.24 0.39
C VAL A 171 -16.79 12.69 0.89
N ASP A 172 -17.93 13.14 1.43
CA ASP A 172 -18.04 14.44 2.10
C ASP A 172 -17.86 14.34 3.63
N GLY A 173 -17.42 15.43 4.24
CA GLY A 173 -17.19 15.50 5.69
C GLY A 173 -18.43 15.17 6.54
N THR A 174 -19.64 15.40 6.04
CA THR A 174 -20.88 15.05 6.75
C THR A 174 -21.06 13.54 6.84
N THR A 175 -20.76 12.82 5.77
CA THR A 175 -20.81 11.35 5.73
C THR A 175 -19.77 10.75 6.67
N VAL A 176 -18.52 11.24 6.65
CA VAL A 176 -17.48 10.83 7.60
C VAL A 176 -17.90 11.09 9.05
N ARG A 177 -18.46 12.26 9.34
CA ARG A 177 -19.00 12.58 10.68
C ARG A 177 -20.13 11.63 11.08
N THR A 178 -21.00 11.22 10.16
CA THR A 178 -22.08 10.25 10.42
C THR A 178 -21.51 8.90 10.80
N VAL A 179 -20.47 8.40 10.10
CA VAL A 179 -19.79 7.14 10.46
C VAL A 179 -19.17 7.24 11.85
N LEU A 180 -18.40 8.31 12.12
CA LEU A 180 -17.74 8.50 13.41
C LEU A 180 -18.75 8.68 14.56
N ALA A 181 -19.84 9.42 14.36
CA ALA A 181 -20.92 9.55 15.35
C ALA A 181 -21.59 8.21 15.64
N THR A 182 -21.77 7.37 14.62
CA THR A 182 -22.35 6.03 14.75
C THR A 182 -21.43 5.12 15.57
N LEU A 183 -20.12 5.10 15.27
CA LEU A 183 -19.12 4.36 16.04
C LEU A 183 -19.06 4.85 17.50
N ARG A 184 -19.02 6.18 17.73
CA ARG A 184 -19.02 6.79 19.07
C ARG A 184 -20.27 6.47 19.88
N SER A 185 -21.40 6.25 19.22
CA SER A 185 -22.65 5.85 19.91
C SER A 185 -22.58 4.42 20.49
N VAL A 186 -21.62 3.62 20.03
CA VAL A 186 -21.43 2.22 20.44
C VAL A 186 -20.16 2.04 21.26
N PHE A 187 -19.03 2.61 20.81
CA PHE A 187 -17.73 2.43 21.45
C PHE A 187 -17.32 3.67 22.26
N PRO A 188 -16.95 3.50 23.54
CA PRO A 188 -16.46 4.58 24.38
C PRO A 188 -15.12 5.19 23.91
N HIS A 189 -14.23 4.37 23.33
CA HIS A 189 -12.95 4.80 22.77
C HIS A 189 -12.95 4.65 21.26
N VAL A 190 -12.66 5.73 20.53
CA VAL A 190 -12.55 5.76 19.07
C VAL A 190 -11.37 6.65 18.71
N GLU A 191 -10.43 6.11 17.96
CA GLU A 191 -9.29 6.83 17.41
C GLU A 191 -9.11 6.51 15.94
N ILE A 192 -8.40 7.37 15.19
CA ILE A 192 -8.24 7.28 13.75
C ILE A 192 -6.77 7.16 13.40
N TRP A 193 -6.48 6.19 12.53
CA TRP A 193 -5.18 5.95 11.91
C TRP A 193 -5.29 6.18 10.41
N GLN A 194 -4.28 6.81 9.82
CA GLN A 194 -4.16 7.00 8.38
C GLN A 194 -3.17 5.97 7.84
N THR A 195 -3.62 5.06 7.01
CA THR A 195 -2.79 3.96 6.51
C THR A 195 -2.13 4.29 5.18
N MET A 196 -2.84 5.01 4.34
CA MET A 196 -2.36 5.58 3.07
C MET A 196 -2.97 6.98 2.88
N ALA A 197 -2.66 7.68 1.80
CA ALA A 197 -2.99 9.09 1.58
C ALA A 197 -4.40 9.50 2.04
N ASN A 198 -5.43 8.72 1.69
CA ASN A 198 -6.82 9.00 2.05
C ASN A 198 -7.55 7.76 2.59
N ASP A 199 -6.81 6.75 3.06
CA ASP A 199 -7.40 5.58 3.69
C ASP A 199 -7.25 5.66 5.20
N LEU A 200 -8.36 5.44 5.89
CA LEU A 200 -8.46 5.52 7.33
C LEU A 200 -8.78 4.15 7.92
N VAL A 201 -8.16 3.84 9.03
CA VAL A 201 -8.54 2.74 9.91
C VAL A 201 -8.97 3.33 11.23
N ILE A 202 -10.20 3.07 11.62
CA ILE A 202 -10.78 3.59 12.86
C ILE A 202 -10.71 2.47 13.90
N LEU A 203 -9.90 2.68 14.94
CA LEU A 203 -9.76 1.77 16.07
C LEU A 203 -10.80 2.11 17.13
N CYS A 204 -11.58 1.11 17.51
CA CYS A 204 -12.65 1.23 18.49
C CYS A 204 -12.49 0.20 19.61
N ALA A 205 -12.69 0.61 20.85
CA ALA A 205 -12.57 -0.27 22.01
C ALA A 205 -13.45 0.20 23.18
N ASP A 206 -13.61 -0.64 24.19
CA ASP A 206 -14.29 -0.25 25.43
C ASP A 206 -13.45 0.71 26.29
N LYS A 207 -12.14 0.61 26.19
CA LYS A 207 -11.15 1.46 26.86
C LYS A 207 -10.00 1.75 25.92
N ALA A 208 -9.24 2.80 26.18
CA ALA A 208 -7.99 3.06 25.48
C ALA A 208 -7.08 1.82 25.53
N PRO A 209 -6.46 1.42 24.40
CA PRO A 209 -5.47 0.36 24.43
C PRO A 209 -4.33 0.70 25.40
N GLU A 210 -3.97 -0.24 26.25
CA GLU A 210 -2.85 -0.09 27.18
C GLU A 210 -1.58 -0.64 26.50
N CYS A 211 -0.80 0.25 25.89
CA CYS A 211 0.46 -0.10 25.28
C CYS A 211 1.53 0.91 25.71
N THR A 212 2.61 0.47 26.32
CA THR A 212 3.73 1.34 26.67
C THR A 212 4.71 1.46 25.49
N ALA A 213 5.47 2.57 25.41
CA ALA A 213 6.46 2.74 24.36
C ALA A 213 7.52 1.63 24.31
N PRO A 214 8.05 1.13 25.45
CA PRO A 214 8.96 -0.02 25.42
C PRO A 214 8.32 -1.29 24.87
N GLU A 215 7.05 -1.56 25.20
CA GLU A 215 6.32 -2.72 24.65
C GLU A 215 6.05 -2.57 23.17
N LEU A 216 5.63 -1.38 22.72
CA LEU A 216 5.42 -1.10 21.31
C LEU A 216 6.71 -1.30 20.52
N ARG A 217 7.84 -0.73 20.97
CA ARG A 217 9.15 -0.96 20.34
C ARG A 217 9.52 -2.44 20.28
N ARG A 218 9.33 -3.15 21.37
CA ARG A 218 9.60 -4.60 21.41
C ARG A 218 8.76 -5.37 20.41
N ARG A 219 7.45 -5.08 20.30
CA ARG A 219 6.55 -5.75 19.34
C ARG A 219 6.95 -5.42 17.92
N LEU A 220 7.14 -4.14 17.61
CA LEU A 220 7.47 -3.69 16.26
C LEU A 220 8.87 -4.15 15.79
N ALA A 221 9.75 -4.55 16.71
CA ALA A 221 11.03 -5.18 16.40
C ALA A 221 10.93 -6.70 16.16
N THR A 222 9.74 -7.30 16.30
CA THR A 222 9.53 -8.74 16.05
C THR A 222 8.70 -8.96 14.78
N GLU A 223 8.81 -10.18 14.20
CA GLU A 223 7.97 -10.55 13.06
C GLU A 223 6.49 -10.71 13.51
N PRO A 224 5.54 -10.36 12.65
CA PRO A 224 5.71 -9.87 11.27
C PRO A 224 5.96 -8.35 11.15
N PHE A 225 5.91 -7.57 12.20
CA PHE A 225 5.98 -6.10 12.14
C PHE A 225 7.33 -5.62 11.56
N ALA A 226 8.43 -6.29 11.93
CA ALA A 226 9.77 -5.92 11.49
C ALA A 226 9.93 -6.00 9.96
N SER A 227 9.22 -6.90 9.29
CA SER A 227 9.18 -7.02 7.84
C SER A 227 7.99 -6.31 7.18
N ALA A 228 6.82 -6.32 7.82
CA ALA A 228 5.58 -5.73 7.28
C ALA A 228 5.69 -4.21 7.09
N LEU A 229 6.18 -3.49 8.11
CA LEU A 229 6.26 -2.02 8.05
C LEU A 229 7.19 -1.53 6.93
N PRO A 230 8.43 -2.06 6.78
CA PRO A 230 9.27 -1.69 5.64
C PRO A 230 8.71 -2.14 4.29
N ALA A 231 8.08 -3.31 4.21
CA ALA A 231 7.56 -3.85 2.97
C ALA A 231 6.35 -3.08 2.45
N ALA A 232 5.37 -2.84 3.33
CA ALA A 232 4.07 -2.31 2.96
C ALA A 232 3.97 -0.78 3.07
N CYS A 233 4.65 -0.18 4.07
CA CYS A 233 4.56 1.25 4.37
C CYS A 233 5.89 2.00 4.17
N PHE A 234 6.96 1.28 3.84
CA PHE A 234 8.32 1.81 3.73
C PHE A 234 8.74 2.63 4.95
N THR A 235 8.33 2.16 6.13
CA THR A 235 8.62 2.77 7.43
C THR A 235 9.16 1.72 8.42
N SER A 236 9.60 2.13 9.60
CA SER A 236 10.13 1.21 10.60
C SER A 236 10.03 1.77 12.02
N GLY A 237 10.05 0.87 13.01
CA GLY A 237 10.11 1.24 14.42
C GLY A 237 8.82 1.88 14.95
N ALA A 238 8.88 2.32 16.21
CA ALA A 238 7.72 2.90 16.88
C ALA A 238 7.37 4.28 16.31
N GLU A 239 8.35 5.10 16.01
CA GLU A 239 8.16 6.44 15.48
C GLU A 239 7.51 6.40 14.09
N GLY A 240 7.97 5.50 13.21
CA GLY A 240 7.36 5.29 11.89
C GLY A 240 5.94 4.73 12.00
N PHE A 241 5.69 3.76 12.88
CA PHE A 241 4.34 3.25 13.12
C PHE A 241 3.39 4.33 13.65
N LEU A 242 3.85 5.13 14.63
CA LEU A 242 3.06 6.20 15.23
C LEU A 242 2.82 7.38 14.28
N ALA A 243 3.61 7.51 13.22
CA ALA A 243 3.35 8.48 12.14
C ALA A 243 2.00 8.24 11.44
N HIS A 244 1.48 7.03 11.50
CA HIS A 244 0.15 6.69 10.99
C HIS A 244 -1.01 7.12 11.91
N PHE A 245 -0.76 7.43 13.18
CA PHE A 245 -1.81 7.91 14.08
C PHE A 245 -2.27 9.32 13.68
N LEU A 246 -3.58 9.51 13.51
CA LEU A 246 -4.15 10.75 13.01
C LEU A 246 -4.91 11.53 14.10
N ALA A 247 -5.80 10.87 14.83
CA ALA A 247 -6.69 11.57 15.76
C ALA A 247 -7.15 10.68 16.92
N GLY A 248 -7.01 11.19 18.14
CA GLY A 248 -7.54 10.58 19.35
C GLY A 248 -9.01 10.93 19.60
N PRO A 249 -9.62 10.35 20.67
CA PRO A 249 -11.04 10.50 20.96
C PRO A 249 -11.51 11.95 21.08
N GLY A 250 -10.69 12.84 21.63
CA GLY A 250 -11.01 14.26 21.77
C GLY A 250 -11.19 14.97 20.43
N ALA A 251 -10.30 14.66 19.48
CA ALA A 251 -10.37 15.20 18.11
C ALA A 251 -11.56 14.61 17.34
N VAL A 252 -11.81 13.31 17.49
CA VAL A 252 -12.99 12.64 16.92
C VAL A 252 -14.28 13.31 17.42
N ASP A 253 -14.39 13.55 18.73
CA ASP A 253 -15.55 14.22 19.32
C ASP A 253 -15.69 15.68 18.84
N ALA A 254 -14.59 16.40 18.64
CA ALA A 254 -14.59 17.75 18.09
C ALA A 254 -15.08 17.75 16.64
N PHE A 255 -14.54 16.84 15.80
CA PHE A 255 -14.94 16.72 14.41
C PHE A 255 -16.42 16.31 14.26
N VAL A 256 -16.91 15.38 15.08
CA VAL A 256 -18.33 14.99 15.06
C VAL A 256 -19.25 16.16 15.40
N ARG A 257 -18.85 17.06 16.30
CA ARG A 257 -19.65 18.26 16.67
C ARG A 257 -19.55 19.40 15.66
N GLU A 258 -18.53 19.43 14.82
CA GLU A 258 -18.32 20.48 13.83
C GLU A 258 -19.51 20.56 12.86
N GLY A 259 -20.02 21.76 12.59
CA GLY A 259 -21.13 21.95 11.66
C GLY A 259 -22.50 21.47 12.15
N GLY A 260 -22.64 21.09 13.43
CA GLY A 260 -23.92 20.70 14.07
C GLY A 260 -24.19 19.19 14.06
N PRO A 261 -25.35 18.75 14.56
CA PRO A 261 -25.67 17.33 14.72
C PRO A 261 -25.77 16.60 13.39
N VAL A 262 -25.29 15.36 13.38
CA VAL A 262 -25.45 14.41 12.25
C VAL A 262 -26.32 13.24 12.67
N PRO A 263 -27.07 12.61 11.74
CA PRO A 263 -27.84 11.42 12.05
C PRO A 263 -26.90 10.22 12.31
N LEU A 264 -27.37 9.28 13.11
CA LEU A 264 -26.73 7.96 13.20
C LEU A 264 -27.11 7.10 12.00
N ASN A 265 -26.17 6.31 11.52
CA ASN A 265 -26.44 5.32 10.48
C ASN A 265 -27.04 4.07 11.12
N THR A 266 -28.24 3.69 10.72
CA THR A 266 -28.97 2.54 11.23
C THR A 266 -29.48 1.67 10.09
N ASP A 267 -29.88 0.43 10.38
CA ASP A 267 -30.45 -0.48 9.38
C ASP A 267 -31.68 0.12 8.68
N ASP A 268 -32.54 0.83 9.44
CA ASP A 268 -33.74 1.46 8.91
C ASP A 268 -33.45 2.79 8.17
N ARG A 269 -32.31 3.42 8.44
CA ARG A 269 -31.91 4.73 7.90
C ARG A 269 -30.43 4.73 7.53
N ASN A 270 -30.12 4.15 6.38
CA ASN A 270 -28.76 4.03 5.89
C ASN A 270 -28.29 5.30 5.18
N HIS A 271 -27.87 6.29 5.97
CA HIS A 271 -27.36 7.57 5.45
C HIS A 271 -26.02 7.43 4.75
N VAL A 272 -25.22 6.44 5.14
CA VAL A 272 -23.86 6.22 4.63
C VAL A 272 -23.89 5.78 3.17
N GLU A 273 -24.78 4.86 2.79
CA GLU A 273 -24.96 4.44 1.40
C GLU A 273 -25.21 5.62 0.46
N TYR A 274 -26.16 6.47 0.80
CA TYR A 274 -26.49 7.66 0.01
C TYR A 274 -25.37 8.72 0.06
N GLY A 275 -24.70 8.85 1.19
CA GLY A 275 -23.58 9.75 1.37
C GLY A 275 -22.46 9.46 0.38
N PHE A 276 -22.03 8.22 0.28
CA PHE A 276 -21.02 7.77 -0.67
C PHE A 276 -21.52 7.73 -2.12
N ALA A 277 -22.74 7.27 -2.36
CA ALA A 277 -23.29 7.18 -3.71
C ALA A 277 -23.35 8.53 -4.43
N ARG A 278 -23.74 9.61 -3.74
CA ARG A 278 -23.83 10.96 -4.34
C ARG A 278 -22.49 11.66 -4.53
N THR A 279 -21.42 11.15 -3.93
CA THR A 279 -20.06 11.73 -4.00
C THR A 279 -19.12 10.92 -4.86
N LEU A 280 -19.57 9.80 -5.40
CA LEU A 280 -18.79 8.92 -6.28
C LEU A 280 -18.21 9.71 -7.47
N GLY A 281 -16.93 9.53 -7.73
CA GLY A 281 -16.18 10.25 -8.78
C GLY A 281 -15.88 11.72 -8.47
N ARG A 282 -16.23 12.22 -7.27
CA ARG A 282 -15.94 13.61 -6.85
C ARG A 282 -14.79 13.63 -5.85
N THR A 283 -13.83 14.51 -6.08
CA THR A 283 -12.64 14.65 -5.23
C THR A 283 -12.69 15.94 -4.39
N GLY A 284 -11.90 15.99 -3.29
CA GLY A 284 -11.72 17.20 -2.50
C GLY A 284 -12.91 17.62 -1.64
N LEU A 285 -13.89 16.75 -1.38
CA LEU A 285 -15.07 17.04 -0.56
C LEU A 285 -14.83 16.82 0.94
N PHE A 286 -13.88 15.97 1.28
CA PHE A 286 -13.36 15.76 2.63
C PHE A 286 -11.85 15.89 2.61
N ASP A 287 -11.31 16.54 3.62
CA ASP A 287 -9.87 16.72 3.78
C ASP A 287 -9.44 16.07 5.10
N VAL A 288 -8.66 15.02 5.03
CA VAL A 288 -8.11 14.29 6.18
C VAL A 288 -7.34 15.24 7.12
N ARG A 289 -6.75 16.32 6.59
CA ARG A 289 -6.01 17.34 7.35
C ARG A 289 -6.85 18.05 8.42
N GLN A 290 -8.18 18.12 8.22
CA GLN A 290 -9.08 18.66 9.25
C GLN A 290 -9.00 17.86 10.55
N LEU A 291 -8.90 16.52 10.45
CA LEU A 291 -8.74 15.66 11.62
C LEU A 291 -7.39 15.90 12.31
N LEU A 292 -6.31 16.07 11.54
CA LEU A 292 -4.98 16.36 12.08
C LEU A 292 -4.98 17.71 12.80
N THR A 293 -5.56 18.76 12.20
CA THR A 293 -5.69 20.09 12.81
C THR A 293 -6.44 20.02 14.13
N LEU A 294 -7.60 19.34 14.16
CA LEU A 294 -8.38 19.16 15.39
C LEU A 294 -7.63 18.32 16.43
N SER A 295 -6.86 17.33 15.99
CA SER A 295 -6.03 16.49 16.84
C SER A 295 -4.97 17.32 17.57
N THR A 296 -4.27 18.19 16.84
CA THR A 296 -3.26 19.08 17.39
C THR A 296 -3.89 20.11 18.37
N GLN A 297 -4.99 20.76 17.96
CA GLN A 297 -5.68 21.76 18.78
C GLN A 297 -6.27 21.19 20.07
N SER A 298 -6.69 19.92 20.07
CA SER A 298 -7.25 19.25 21.25
C SER A 298 -6.21 18.58 22.14
N GLY A 299 -4.92 18.63 21.79
CA GLY A 299 -3.87 17.88 22.47
C GLY A 299 -3.97 16.36 22.29
N ALA A 300 -4.77 15.90 21.30
CA ALA A 300 -5.05 14.49 21.01
C ALA A 300 -4.25 13.97 19.82
N ALA A 301 -3.12 14.61 19.49
CA ALA A 301 -2.22 14.21 18.40
C ALA A 301 -1.33 13.01 18.75
N GLN A 302 -1.49 12.46 19.94
CA GLN A 302 -0.73 11.31 20.41
C GLN A 302 -1.71 10.19 20.77
N PRO A 303 -1.46 8.93 20.36
CA PRO A 303 -2.25 7.81 20.84
C PRO A 303 -2.10 7.69 22.35
N CYS A 304 -3.11 7.10 23.02
CA CYS A 304 -3.10 6.87 24.45
C CYS A 304 -2.10 5.74 24.81
N VAL A 305 -0.84 6.02 24.66
CA VAL A 305 0.27 5.27 25.21
C VAL A 305 0.54 5.96 26.55
N GLY A 306 0.05 5.54 27.67
CA GLY A 306 0.08 6.19 28.99
C GLY A 306 1.17 7.27 29.24
N PRO A 307 1.01 8.14 30.25
CA PRO A 307 1.84 9.37 30.38
C PRO A 307 3.35 9.09 30.48
N GLU A 308 3.78 8.00 31.11
CA GLU A 308 5.20 7.62 31.17
C GLU A 308 5.76 7.08 29.85
N ALA A 309 4.88 6.64 28.95
CA ALA A 309 5.26 6.08 27.67
C ALA A 309 5.47 7.14 26.60
N CYS A 310 4.77 8.28 26.68
CA CYS A 310 4.91 9.39 25.73
C CYS A 310 6.30 10.06 25.82
N GLU A 311 6.92 10.08 27.01
CA GLU A 311 8.27 10.65 27.20
C GLU A 311 9.36 9.85 26.48
N ALA A 312 9.13 8.57 26.19
CA ALA A 312 10.09 7.70 25.53
C ALA A 312 10.00 7.70 23.98
N ILE A 313 9.02 8.40 23.39
CA ILE A 313 8.85 8.52 21.94
C ILE A 313 9.47 9.84 21.46
N ASP A 314 10.23 9.77 20.39
CA ASP A 314 10.71 10.96 19.69
C ASP A 314 9.61 11.52 18.76
N TRP A 315 8.81 12.44 19.29
CA TRP A 315 7.70 13.04 18.54
C TRP A 315 8.14 13.90 17.36
N ALA A 316 9.38 14.43 17.38
CA ALA A 316 9.95 15.11 16.22
C ALA A 316 10.23 14.11 15.08
N ALA A 317 10.70 12.90 15.43
CA ALA A 317 10.87 11.82 14.45
C ALA A 317 9.53 11.31 13.92
N VAL A 318 8.49 11.20 14.77
CA VAL A 318 7.12 10.86 14.32
C VAL A 318 6.60 11.88 13.32
N ALA A 319 6.72 13.19 13.65
CA ALA A 319 6.28 14.27 12.77
C ALA A 319 7.07 14.29 11.45
N ARG A 320 8.38 14.03 11.50
CA ARG A 320 9.26 13.91 10.32
C ARG A 320 8.85 12.74 9.42
N ALA A 321 8.59 11.57 10.00
CA ALA A 321 8.11 10.40 9.26
C ALA A 321 6.77 10.70 8.61
N ARG A 322 5.82 11.28 9.35
CA ARG A 322 4.52 11.65 8.82
C ARG A 322 4.61 12.62 7.64
N LEU A 323 5.51 13.61 7.69
CA LEU A 323 5.72 14.56 6.61
C LEU A 323 6.15 13.86 5.30
N TRP A 324 7.01 12.84 5.40
CA TRP A 324 7.48 12.06 4.27
C TRP A 324 6.40 11.10 3.74
N ASP A 325 5.73 10.38 4.64
CA ASP A 325 4.82 9.29 4.26
C ASP A 325 3.48 9.81 3.73
N PHE A 326 2.96 10.93 4.29
CA PHE A 326 1.64 11.46 3.91
C PHE A 326 1.69 12.79 3.16
N GLY A 327 2.85 13.37 3.01
CA GLY A 327 3.05 14.50 2.12
C GLY A 327 2.43 15.82 2.59
N ASP A 328 2.01 15.95 3.83
CA ASP A 328 1.14 17.03 4.27
C ASP A 328 1.84 18.07 5.12
N GLU A 329 1.94 19.31 4.62
CA GLU A 329 2.47 20.47 5.34
C GLU A 329 1.42 21.19 6.18
N SER A 330 0.13 21.07 5.84
CA SER A 330 -0.93 21.76 6.56
C SER A 330 -1.38 20.96 7.79
N GLY A 331 -1.39 21.60 8.95
CA GLY A 331 -1.62 20.99 10.26
C GLY A 331 -0.35 20.45 10.92
N ILE A 332 0.77 20.36 10.18
CA ILE A 332 2.10 20.03 10.72
C ILE A 332 2.77 21.28 11.32
N ASP A 333 2.28 22.50 11.02
CA ASP A 333 2.83 23.72 11.57
C ASP A 333 2.84 23.76 13.12
N ASP A 334 1.89 23.05 13.74
CA ASP A 334 1.80 22.89 15.19
C ASP A 334 2.53 21.66 15.74
N LEU A 335 2.97 20.72 14.87
CA LEU A 335 3.84 19.64 15.24
C LEU A 335 5.30 20.14 15.19
N THR A 336 6.12 19.69 16.12
CA THR A 336 7.53 20.05 16.22
C THR A 336 8.38 19.43 15.10
N VAL A 337 7.97 19.61 13.84
CA VAL A 337 8.77 19.17 12.69
C VAL A 337 9.97 20.10 12.56
N PRO A 338 11.20 19.59 12.58
CA PRO A 338 12.40 20.39 12.35
C PRO A 338 12.31 21.14 11.02
N GLU A 339 12.69 22.42 11.00
CA GLU A 339 12.65 23.27 9.80
C GLU A 339 13.49 22.66 8.67
N GLU A 340 14.60 22.03 9.02
CA GLU A 340 15.48 21.32 8.08
C GLU A 340 14.75 20.17 7.38
N ALA A 341 13.95 19.39 8.11
CA ALA A 341 13.17 18.29 7.51
C ALA A 341 12.14 18.82 6.51
N ARG A 342 11.44 19.92 6.83
CA ARG A 342 10.50 20.58 5.89
C ARG A 342 11.24 21.04 4.63
N ARG A 343 12.42 21.62 4.79
CA ARG A 343 13.24 22.09 3.67
C ARG A 343 13.69 20.92 2.78
N ILE A 344 14.14 19.81 3.36
CA ILE A 344 14.56 18.61 2.60
C ILE A 344 13.40 18.06 1.78
N VAL A 345 12.21 17.88 2.39
CA VAL A 345 11.00 17.41 1.70
C VAL A 345 10.57 18.38 0.60
N GLY A 346 10.59 19.69 0.87
CA GLY A 346 10.25 20.71 -0.12
C GLY A 346 11.16 20.66 -1.35
N LEU A 347 12.47 20.51 -1.15
CA LEU A 347 13.45 20.39 -2.23
C LEU A 347 13.30 19.07 -3.00
N HIS A 348 13.00 17.96 -2.30
CA HIS A 348 12.68 16.68 -2.94
C HIS A 348 11.47 16.82 -3.88
N ARG A 349 10.39 17.43 -3.43
CA ARG A 349 9.16 17.65 -4.22
C ARG A 349 9.37 18.63 -5.39
N ALA A 350 10.24 19.60 -5.19
CA ALA A 350 10.62 20.54 -6.25
C ALA A 350 11.52 19.89 -7.33
N GLY A 351 11.98 18.64 -7.11
CA GLY A 351 12.91 17.97 -8.01
C GLY A 351 14.30 18.61 -8.02
N ASP A 352 14.75 19.15 -6.88
CA ASP A 352 16.08 19.74 -6.67
C ASP A 352 16.96 18.82 -5.82
N PRO A 353 17.60 17.78 -6.40
CA PRO A 353 18.45 16.86 -5.66
C PRO A 353 19.70 17.53 -5.10
N ALA A 354 20.26 18.55 -5.78
CA ALA A 354 21.46 19.25 -5.32
C ALA A 354 21.15 20.12 -4.08
N GLY A 355 20.05 20.85 -4.10
CA GLY A 355 19.54 21.60 -2.95
C GLY A 355 19.21 20.68 -1.78
N MET A 356 18.59 19.51 -2.05
CA MET A 356 18.27 18.52 -1.03
C MET A 356 19.51 17.96 -0.35
N ILE A 357 20.57 17.62 -1.10
CA ILE A 357 21.87 17.20 -0.56
C ILE A 357 22.45 18.28 0.36
N GLY A 358 22.47 19.54 -0.08
CA GLY A 358 22.98 20.64 0.73
C GLY A 358 22.20 20.87 2.03
N ALA A 359 20.88 20.72 1.99
CA ALA A 359 20.03 20.79 3.17
C ALA A 359 20.28 19.61 4.12
N TRP A 360 20.41 18.40 3.59
CA TRP A 360 20.71 17.19 4.35
C TRP A 360 22.05 17.27 5.07
N GLU A 361 23.10 17.79 4.42
CA GLU A 361 24.43 17.92 5.02
C GLU A 361 24.48 18.92 6.19
N SER A 362 23.56 19.88 6.23
CA SER A 362 23.45 20.87 7.30
C SER A 362 22.48 20.48 8.41
N ALA A 363 21.69 19.40 8.22
CA ALA A 363 20.66 18.95 9.16
C ALA A 363 21.18 17.91 10.16
N ASP A 364 20.44 17.74 11.27
CA ASP A 364 20.59 16.54 12.11
C ASP A 364 20.00 15.33 11.38
N GLN A 365 20.89 14.40 11.00
CA GLN A 365 20.57 13.19 10.24
C GLN A 365 20.06 12.06 11.12
N LYS A 366 20.05 12.24 12.45
CA LYS A 366 19.48 11.26 13.36
C LYS A 366 17.98 11.12 13.14
N ASN A 367 17.49 9.91 13.26
CA ASN A 367 16.07 9.60 13.17
C ASN A 367 15.42 9.90 11.80
N ALA A 368 16.20 9.92 10.70
CA ALA A 368 15.65 9.95 9.36
C ALA A 368 14.83 8.66 9.09
N ASN A 369 13.66 8.79 8.48
CA ASN A 369 12.86 7.63 8.12
C ASN A 369 13.38 6.96 6.83
N LEU A 370 12.82 5.78 6.47
CA LEU A 370 13.29 5.02 5.32
C LEU A 370 13.06 5.75 4.00
N THR A 371 11.94 6.47 3.85
CA THR A 371 11.59 7.25 2.65
C THR A 371 12.61 8.37 2.43
N GLU A 372 12.96 9.09 3.48
CA GLU A 372 13.96 10.15 3.44
C GLU A 372 15.35 9.60 3.12
N LEU A 373 15.78 8.53 3.81
CA LEU A 373 17.05 7.87 3.54
C LEU A 373 17.17 7.43 2.08
N ALA A 374 16.10 6.84 1.52
CA ALA A 374 16.07 6.41 0.13
C ALA A 374 16.16 7.60 -0.84
N ALA A 375 15.42 8.68 -0.59
CA ALA A 375 15.44 9.88 -1.42
C ALA A 375 16.82 10.53 -1.45
N VAL A 376 17.47 10.69 -0.30
CA VAL A 376 18.81 11.28 -0.19
C VAL A 376 19.88 10.34 -0.77
N ALA A 377 19.81 9.04 -0.46
CA ALA A 377 20.71 8.04 -1.05
C ALA A 377 20.63 8.03 -2.57
N ARG A 378 19.40 8.16 -3.13
CA ARG A 378 19.19 8.28 -4.57
C ARG A 378 19.85 9.51 -5.16
N ALA A 379 19.70 10.67 -4.53
CA ALA A 379 20.33 11.91 -5.00
C ALA A 379 21.85 11.80 -5.05
N TYR A 380 22.48 11.27 -3.99
CA TYR A 380 23.91 10.99 -3.99
C TYR A 380 24.32 9.93 -5.03
N ALA A 381 23.52 8.87 -5.20
CA ALA A 381 23.79 7.82 -6.18
C ALA A 381 23.70 8.34 -7.64
N GLU A 382 22.75 9.22 -7.93
CA GLU A 382 22.62 9.88 -9.23
C GLU A 382 23.81 10.81 -9.53
N ALA A 383 24.36 11.45 -8.50
CA ALA A 383 25.58 12.26 -8.58
C ALA A 383 26.88 11.44 -8.63
N GLY A 384 26.85 10.13 -8.41
CA GLY A 384 28.04 9.27 -8.31
C GLY A 384 28.84 9.46 -7.02
N ASP A 385 28.27 10.14 -6.01
CA ASP A 385 28.95 10.49 -4.75
C ASP A 385 29.02 9.27 -3.81
N ALA A 386 30.20 9.07 -3.19
CA ALA A 386 30.45 8.00 -2.23
C ALA A 386 29.57 8.07 -0.97
N LYS A 387 29.04 9.24 -0.65
CA LYS A 387 28.12 9.44 0.48
C LYS A 387 26.81 8.65 0.34
N ALA A 388 26.48 8.17 -0.86
CA ALA A 388 25.37 7.23 -1.06
C ALA A 388 25.57 5.91 -0.32
N GLU A 389 26.82 5.39 -0.27
CA GLU A 389 27.11 4.05 0.26
C GLU A 389 26.65 3.84 1.71
N PRO A 390 26.99 4.72 2.70
CA PRO A 390 26.52 4.53 4.08
C PRO A 390 24.99 4.59 4.19
N LEU A 391 24.30 5.41 3.39
CA LEU A 391 22.83 5.49 3.41
C LEU A 391 22.21 4.24 2.81
N ILE A 392 22.79 3.70 1.74
CA ILE A 392 22.37 2.42 1.13
C ILE A 392 22.51 1.28 2.13
N GLU A 393 23.60 1.24 2.90
CA GLU A 393 23.81 0.22 3.93
C GLU A 393 22.85 0.36 5.11
N LEU A 394 22.43 1.58 5.48
CA LEU A 394 21.37 1.81 6.47
C LEU A 394 19.98 1.31 6.00
N LEU A 395 19.70 1.37 4.71
CA LEU A 395 18.45 0.87 4.12
C LEU A 395 18.42 -0.66 3.99
N ARG A 396 19.60 -1.30 3.83
CA ARG A 396 19.70 -2.72 3.49
C ARG A 396 18.98 -3.67 4.44
N PRO A 397 19.00 -3.50 5.77
CA PRO A 397 18.25 -4.37 6.70
C PRO A 397 16.74 -4.30 6.54
N TYR A 398 16.21 -3.17 6.07
CA TYR A 398 14.78 -2.90 5.95
C TYR A 398 14.26 -3.17 4.53
N SER A 399 15.01 -2.78 3.52
CA SER A 399 14.67 -2.98 2.11
C SER A 399 15.91 -3.34 1.29
N PRO A 400 16.30 -4.64 1.27
CA PRO A 400 17.42 -5.10 0.44
C PRO A 400 17.25 -4.75 -1.04
N SER A 401 16.00 -4.76 -1.53
CA SER A 401 15.65 -4.39 -2.90
C SER A 401 15.98 -2.92 -3.20
N ALA A 402 15.53 -1.99 -2.33
CA ALA A 402 15.84 -0.56 -2.47
C ALA A 402 17.35 -0.31 -2.44
N ALA A 403 18.06 -0.90 -1.47
CA ALA A 403 19.50 -0.79 -1.36
C ALA A 403 20.23 -1.29 -2.62
N THR A 404 19.76 -2.39 -3.21
CA THR A 404 20.38 -2.95 -4.43
C THR A 404 20.17 -2.06 -5.65
N VAL A 405 18.97 -1.53 -5.84
CA VAL A 405 18.66 -0.60 -6.95
C VAL A 405 19.48 0.69 -6.84
N LEU A 406 19.59 1.26 -5.63
CA LEU A 406 20.37 2.47 -5.39
C LEU A 406 21.87 2.21 -5.57
N ALA A 407 22.39 1.05 -5.14
CA ALA A 407 23.77 0.63 -5.41
C ALA A 407 24.04 0.46 -6.92
N ALA A 408 23.10 -0.10 -7.68
CA ALA A 408 23.20 -0.21 -9.14
C ALA A 408 23.24 1.18 -9.79
N ARG A 409 22.41 2.12 -9.33
CA ARG A 409 22.41 3.50 -9.82
C ARG A 409 23.74 4.21 -9.54
N LEU A 410 24.32 4.00 -8.34
CA LEU A 410 25.62 4.52 -7.97
C LEU A 410 26.75 3.95 -8.84
N ALA A 411 26.78 2.63 -9.02
CA ALA A 411 27.75 1.96 -9.88
C ALA A 411 27.70 2.51 -11.33
N TRP A 412 26.50 2.65 -11.87
CA TRP A 412 26.29 3.23 -13.19
C TRP A 412 26.81 4.67 -13.29
N ALA A 413 26.49 5.53 -12.32
CA ALA A 413 26.97 6.91 -12.29
C ALA A 413 28.51 7.02 -12.23
N ARG A 414 29.18 5.98 -11.73
CA ARG A 414 30.65 5.85 -11.69
C ARG A 414 31.24 5.13 -12.91
N ASN A 415 30.46 4.94 -13.97
CA ASN A 415 30.84 4.25 -15.20
C ASN A 415 31.20 2.75 -14.99
N ASP A 416 30.68 2.12 -13.92
CA ASP A 416 30.78 0.67 -13.72
C ASP A 416 29.55 -0.05 -14.29
N GLY A 417 29.48 -0.16 -15.60
CA GLY A 417 28.40 -0.83 -16.31
C GLY A 417 28.23 -2.31 -15.93
N PRO A 418 29.31 -3.11 -15.91
CA PRO A 418 29.23 -4.51 -15.47
C PRO A 418 28.76 -4.67 -14.02
N GLY A 419 29.22 -3.83 -13.08
CA GLY A 419 28.77 -3.84 -11.68
C GLY A 419 27.31 -3.49 -11.56
N ALA A 420 26.85 -2.42 -12.24
CA ALA A 420 25.44 -2.02 -12.28
C ALA A 420 24.54 -3.14 -12.84
N THR A 421 24.96 -3.79 -13.93
CA THR A 421 24.25 -4.93 -14.52
C THR A 421 24.12 -6.08 -13.54
N GLY A 422 25.19 -6.48 -12.87
CA GLY A 422 25.16 -7.58 -11.89
C GLY A 422 24.25 -7.31 -10.70
N LEU A 423 24.18 -6.06 -10.24
CA LEU A 423 23.25 -5.63 -9.18
C LEU A 423 21.79 -5.67 -9.65
N LEU A 424 21.51 -5.19 -10.87
CA LEU A 424 20.15 -5.26 -11.43
C LEU A 424 19.70 -6.70 -11.69
N GLU A 425 20.58 -7.58 -12.17
CA GLU A 425 20.27 -9.01 -12.31
C GLU A 425 19.88 -9.62 -10.95
N SER A 426 20.67 -9.35 -9.92
CA SER A 426 20.38 -9.82 -8.56
C SER A 426 19.04 -9.29 -8.06
N PHE A 427 18.76 -8.03 -8.31
CA PHE A 427 17.47 -7.42 -7.98
C PHE A 427 16.31 -8.08 -8.73
N PHE A 428 16.38 -8.23 -10.05
CA PHE A 428 15.29 -8.85 -10.84
C PHE A 428 15.07 -10.32 -10.47
N VAL A 429 16.12 -11.04 -10.09
CA VAL A 429 15.99 -12.40 -9.55
C VAL A 429 15.26 -12.39 -8.21
N ALA A 430 15.58 -11.46 -7.30
CA ALA A 430 14.92 -11.36 -6.01
C ALA A 430 13.43 -11.00 -6.16
N GLN A 431 13.05 -10.19 -7.17
CA GLN A 431 11.64 -9.86 -7.44
C GLN A 431 10.77 -11.07 -7.85
N ARG A 432 11.37 -12.21 -8.18
CA ARG A 432 10.64 -13.47 -8.47
C ARG A 432 9.99 -14.07 -7.21
N THR A 433 10.47 -13.73 -6.04
CA THR A 433 9.97 -14.25 -4.75
C THR A 433 9.56 -13.17 -3.77
N SER A 434 10.02 -11.91 -3.93
CA SER A 434 9.72 -10.79 -3.04
C SER A 434 9.33 -9.55 -3.86
N PRO A 435 8.05 -9.19 -3.92
CA PRO A 435 7.56 -8.08 -4.75
C PRO A 435 7.74 -6.69 -4.09
N TRP A 436 8.24 -6.65 -2.86
CA TRP A 436 8.26 -5.47 -2.03
C TRP A 436 9.34 -4.47 -2.45
N LEU A 437 8.92 -3.42 -3.12
CA LEU A 437 9.74 -2.25 -3.47
C LEU A 437 8.82 -1.06 -3.78
N PRO A 438 9.14 0.17 -3.33
CA PRO A 438 8.45 1.38 -3.74
C PRO A 438 8.43 1.52 -5.28
N LEU A 439 7.27 1.97 -5.82
CA LEU A 439 7.05 2.02 -7.26
C LEU A 439 8.07 2.90 -8.01
N ASP A 440 8.48 4.02 -7.42
CA ASP A 440 9.47 4.94 -7.99
C ASP A 440 10.87 4.28 -8.14
N LEU A 441 11.26 3.42 -7.18
CA LEU A 441 12.50 2.65 -7.26
C LEU A 441 12.37 1.48 -8.26
N SER A 442 11.19 0.87 -8.38
CA SER A 442 10.91 -0.11 -9.44
C SER A 442 11.08 0.53 -10.83
N GLU A 443 10.48 1.70 -11.03
CA GLU A 443 10.64 2.46 -12.27
C GLU A 443 12.09 2.89 -12.52
N LEU A 444 12.82 3.28 -11.49
CA LEU A 444 14.24 3.58 -11.58
C LEU A 444 15.03 2.36 -12.07
N SER A 445 14.76 1.17 -11.54
CA SER A 445 15.43 -0.06 -11.94
C SER A 445 15.22 -0.39 -13.42
N PHE A 446 13.99 -0.24 -13.93
CA PHE A 446 13.67 -0.47 -15.34
C PHE A 446 14.31 0.57 -16.26
N ARG A 447 14.27 1.86 -15.90
CA ARG A 447 14.93 2.93 -16.65
C ARG A 447 16.44 2.70 -16.73
N LEU A 448 17.05 2.34 -15.60
CA LEU A 448 18.48 2.06 -15.53
C LEU A 448 18.86 0.83 -16.39
N ALA A 449 18.06 -0.24 -16.36
CA ALA A 449 18.28 -1.41 -17.21
C ALA A 449 18.22 -1.05 -18.72
N VAL A 450 17.25 -0.23 -19.13
CA VAL A 450 17.14 0.26 -20.51
C VAL A 450 18.34 1.14 -20.89
N GLU A 451 18.76 2.04 -20.01
CA GLU A 451 19.90 2.94 -20.23
C GLU A 451 21.20 2.14 -20.43
N ILE A 452 21.47 1.18 -19.53
CA ILE A 452 22.62 0.28 -19.64
C ILE A 452 22.55 -0.54 -20.92
N GLY A 453 21.43 -1.20 -21.19
CA GLY A 453 21.26 -2.07 -22.36
C GLY A 453 21.45 -1.32 -23.68
N ARG A 454 21.04 -0.07 -23.77
CA ARG A 454 21.20 0.74 -25.00
C ARG A 454 22.61 1.27 -25.19
N THR A 455 23.35 1.52 -24.12
CA THR A 455 24.72 2.07 -24.19
C THR A 455 25.80 0.99 -24.15
N HIS A 456 25.48 -0.19 -23.62
CA HIS A 456 26.38 -1.34 -23.50
C HIS A 456 25.69 -2.59 -24.07
N PRO A 457 25.70 -2.79 -25.40
CA PRO A 457 25.03 -3.92 -26.04
C PRO A 457 25.47 -5.30 -25.53
N ASP A 458 26.70 -5.43 -25.05
CA ASP A 458 27.24 -6.62 -24.43
C ASP A 458 26.53 -7.02 -23.10
N GLN A 459 25.85 -6.05 -22.45
CA GLN A 459 25.07 -6.28 -21.23
C GLN A 459 23.57 -6.54 -21.53
N SER A 460 23.11 -6.23 -22.75
CA SER A 460 21.69 -6.29 -23.12
C SER A 460 21.10 -7.68 -22.99
N SER A 461 21.78 -8.72 -23.48
CA SER A 461 21.29 -10.12 -23.39
C SER A 461 21.13 -10.56 -21.92
N ARG A 462 22.03 -10.15 -21.03
CA ARG A 462 21.96 -10.46 -19.60
C ARG A 462 20.74 -9.80 -18.94
N LEU A 463 20.55 -8.50 -19.15
CA LEU A 463 19.40 -7.75 -18.62
C LEU A 463 18.08 -8.28 -19.17
N LEU A 464 18.03 -8.59 -20.48
CA LEU A 464 16.86 -9.19 -21.10
C LEU A 464 16.51 -10.54 -20.50
N ALA A 465 17.50 -11.43 -20.30
CA ALA A 465 17.31 -12.72 -19.66
C ALA A 465 16.77 -12.59 -18.22
N ALA A 466 17.25 -11.60 -17.46
CA ALA A 466 16.77 -11.32 -16.11
C ALA A 466 15.31 -10.83 -16.10
N LEU A 467 14.92 -9.99 -17.06
CA LEU A 467 13.58 -9.43 -17.22
C LEU A 467 12.59 -10.37 -17.90
N SER A 468 13.04 -11.44 -18.56
CA SER A 468 12.16 -12.38 -19.29
C SER A 468 11.30 -13.24 -18.38
N GLN A 469 11.70 -13.42 -17.12
CA GLN A 469 10.95 -14.23 -16.15
C GLN A 469 9.94 -13.37 -15.37
N PRO A 470 8.75 -13.92 -15.06
CA PRO A 470 7.75 -13.20 -14.27
C PRO A 470 8.25 -12.89 -12.85
N PHE A 471 7.77 -11.79 -12.30
CA PHE A 471 7.97 -11.41 -10.90
C PHE A 471 6.84 -11.97 -10.02
N ALA A 472 7.03 -11.98 -8.70
CA ALA A 472 6.14 -12.66 -7.77
C ALA A 472 4.68 -12.20 -7.87
N ALA A 473 4.38 -10.92 -7.72
CA ALA A 473 3.00 -10.42 -7.72
C ALA A 473 2.57 -9.78 -9.05
N GLU A 474 3.40 -9.85 -10.11
CA GLU A 474 3.13 -9.24 -11.43
C GLU A 474 2.74 -7.73 -11.40
N ALA A 475 2.81 -7.09 -10.22
CA ALA A 475 2.43 -5.68 -10.03
C ALA A 475 3.18 -4.72 -10.96
N THR A 476 4.40 -5.07 -11.34
CA THR A 476 5.27 -4.28 -12.23
C THR A 476 5.40 -4.87 -13.63
N LYS A 477 4.52 -5.82 -14.01
CA LYS A 477 4.59 -6.55 -15.30
C LYS A 477 4.68 -5.62 -16.50
N ALA A 478 3.85 -4.57 -16.54
CA ALA A 478 3.85 -3.63 -17.65
C ALA A 478 5.20 -2.92 -17.80
N GLY A 479 5.79 -2.46 -16.68
CA GLY A 479 7.12 -1.82 -16.65
C GLY A 479 8.23 -2.80 -17.06
N ARG A 480 8.19 -4.01 -16.52
CA ARG A 480 9.13 -5.10 -16.85
C ARG A 480 9.14 -5.44 -18.33
N LEU A 481 7.96 -5.69 -18.91
CA LEU A 481 7.82 -6.02 -20.32
C LEU A 481 8.22 -4.85 -21.22
N LYS A 482 7.85 -3.62 -20.84
CA LYS A 482 8.28 -2.41 -21.55
C LYS A 482 9.81 -2.26 -21.57
N ALA A 483 10.47 -2.48 -20.43
CA ALA A 483 11.93 -2.44 -20.34
C ALA A 483 12.57 -3.54 -21.21
N ALA A 484 12.05 -4.77 -21.15
CA ALA A 484 12.51 -5.86 -22.00
C ALA A 484 12.39 -5.52 -23.50
N CYS A 485 11.26 -4.92 -23.91
CA CYS A 485 11.07 -4.42 -25.28
C CYS A 485 12.15 -3.43 -25.69
N PHE A 486 12.39 -2.39 -24.89
CA PHE A 486 13.39 -1.37 -25.23
C PHE A 486 14.81 -1.91 -25.30
N ILE A 487 15.17 -2.84 -24.40
CA ILE A 487 16.49 -3.49 -24.42
C ILE A 487 16.62 -4.37 -25.68
N SER A 488 15.56 -5.07 -26.07
CA SER A 488 15.57 -5.94 -27.26
C SER A 488 15.79 -5.17 -28.56
N THR A 489 15.50 -3.87 -28.62
CA THR A 489 15.70 -3.05 -29.84
C THR A 489 17.16 -2.95 -30.26
N VAL A 490 18.12 -3.23 -29.37
CA VAL A 490 19.57 -3.20 -29.66
C VAL A 490 20.14 -4.59 -29.98
N LEU A 491 19.32 -5.63 -29.90
CA LEU A 491 19.67 -7.01 -30.17
C LEU A 491 19.24 -7.44 -31.58
N ASP A 492 19.66 -8.64 -31.98
CA ASP A 492 19.18 -9.26 -33.20
C ASP A 492 17.64 -9.43 -33.15
N PRO A 493 16.91 -9.20 -34.27
CA PRO A 493 15.46 -9.42 -34.32
C PRO A 493 15.02 -10.79 -33.78
N ALA A 494 15.79 -11.85 -33.98
CA ALA A 494 15.47 -13.16 -33.46
C ALA A 494 15.47 -13.21 -31.91
N GLU A 495 16.36 -12.48 -31.25
CA GLU A 495 16.40 -12.38 -29.79
C GLU A 495 15.25 -11.50 -29.24
N ALA A 496 14.75 -10.57 -30.05
CA ALA A 496 13.65 -9.68 -29.66
C ALA A 496 12.27 -10.35 -29.68
N VAL A 497 12.10 -11.47 -30.43
CA VAL A 497 10.80 -12.15 -30.62
C VAL A 497 10.13 -12.49 -29.31
N ALA A 498 10.84 -13.12 -28.36
CA ALA A 498 10.27 -13.55 -27.09
C ALA A 498 9.73 -12.37 -26.26
N SER A 499 10.37 -11.19 -26.35
CA SER A 499 9.90 -9.98 -25.66
C SER A 499 8.59 -9.45 -26.22
N ILE A 500 8.37 -9.62 -27.52
CA ILE A 500 7.13 -9.21 -28.20
C ILE A 500 6.04 -10.22 -27.92
N GLU A 501 6.33 -11.53 -28.05
CA GLU A 501 5.38 -12.63 -27.78
C GLU A 501 4.82 -12.57 -26.36
N ALA A 502 5.58 -12.09 -25.39
CA ALA A 502 5.13 -11.90 -24.00
C ALA A 502 3.94 -10.93 -23.87
N HIS A 503 3.68 -10.11 -24.88
CA HIS A 503 2.53 -9.20 -24.93
C HIS A 503 1.31 -9.79 -25.64
N GLU A 504 1.45 -10.92 -26.38
CA GLU A 504 0.33 -11.52 -27.10
C GLU A 504 -0.67 -12.19 -26.12
N PRO A 505 -1.97 -12.24 -26.43
CA PRO A 505 -2.62 -11.60 -27.59
C PRO A 505 -2.99 -10.11 -27.37
N HIS A 506 -2.68 -9.52 -26.22
CA HIS A 506 -3.10 -8.18 -25.78
C HIS A 506 -1.95 -7.19 -25.87
N VAL A 507 -1.52 -6.91 -27.07
CA VAL A 507 -0.39 -6.01 -27.32
C VAL A 507 -0.68 -4.55 -26.94
N PRO A 508 0.34 -3.77 -26.50
CA PRO A 508 0.21 -2.33 -26.33
C PRO A 508 -0.23 -1.64 -27.62
N TRP A 509 -1.33 -0.88 -27.54
CA TRP A 509 -1.87 -0.16 -28.71
C TRP A 509 -1.18 1.21 -28.83
N ALA A 510 0.12 1.17 -29.14
CA ALA A 510 1.01 2.34 -29.27
C ALA A 510 1.82 2.22 -30.55
N ARG A 511 1.96 3.34 -31.30
CA ARG A 511 2.64 3.37 -32.60
C ARG A 511 4.04 2.74 -32.55
N GLU A 512 4.84 3.11 -31.56
CA GLU A 512 6.21 2.60 -31.44
C GLU A 512 6.25 1.07 -31.26
N PHE A 513 5.40 0.52 -30.38
CA PHE A 513 5.33 -0.90 -30.15
C PHE A 513 4.81 -1.66 -31.38
N LEU A 514 3.72 -1.19 -31.98
CA LEU A 514 3.10 -1.85 -33.15
C LEU A 514 4.06 -1.82 -34.36
N THR A 515 4.79 -0.72 -34.57
CA THR A 515 5.81 -0.62 -35.62
C THR A 515 6.94 -1.63 -35.37
N TRP A 516 7.49 -1.65 -34.16
CA TRP A 516 8.57 -2.55 -33.79
C TRP A 516 8.15 -4.02 -33.87
N ARG A 517 6.96 -4.38 -33.39
CA ARG A 517 6.37 -5.73 -33.50
C ARG A 517 6.26 -6.17 -34.97
N ARG A 518 5.71 -5.33 -35.84
CA ARG A 518 5.62 -5.61 -37.28
C ARG A 518 7.01 -5.85 -37.88
N ASP A 519 7.96 -4.98 -37.62
CA ASP A 519 9.29 -5.04 -38.22
C ASP A 519 10.08 -6.29 -37.79
N VAL A 520 10.06 -6.61 -36.50
CA VAL A 520 10.70 -7.81 -35.97
C VAL A 520 10.03 -9.07 -36.52
N TYR A 521 8.68 -9.16 -36.50
CA TYR A 521 7.97 -10.32 -37.01
C TYR A 521 8.15 -10.53 -38.51
N LEU A 522 8.24 -9.46 -39.28
CA LEU A 522 8.57 -9.56 -40.70
C LEU A 522 10.02 -10.04 -40.92
N ALA A 523 10.97 -9.51 -40.16
CA ALA A 523 12.39 -9.88 -40.32
C ALA A 523 12.66 -11.36 -40.03
N VAL A 524 11.92 -11.96 -39.07
CA VAL A 524 12.11 -13.39 -38.71
C VAL A 524 11.10 -14.32 -39.40
N GLY A 525 10.17 -13.82 -40.19
CA GLY A 525 9.11 -14.63 -40.82
C GLY A 525 8.10 -15.21 -39.82
N HIS A 526 7.77 -14.46 -38.76
CA HIS A 526 6.90 -14.90 -37.69
C HIS A 526 5.46 -15.16 -38.17
N PRO A 527 4.73 -16.19 -37.65
CA PRO A 527 3.35 -16.48 -38.05
C PRO A 527 2.37 -15.32 -37.89
N LEU A 528 2.58 -14.43 -36.92
CA LEU A 528 1.75 -13.26 -36.66
C LEU A 528 2.16 -12.00 -37.44
N ALA A 529 3.13 -12.06 -38.37
CA ALA A 529 3.63 -10.88 -39.10
C ALA A 529 2.52 -10.16 -39.86
N ALA A 530 1.62 -10.90 -40.53
CA ALA A 530 0.50 -10.33 -41.25
C ALA A 530 -0.52 -9.64 -40.32
N LYS A 531 -0.77 -10.25 -39.15
CA LYS A 531 -1.62 -9.66 -38.11
C LYS A 531 -1.01 -8.36 -37.56
N ALA A 532 0.29 -8.39 -37.26
CA ALA A 532 1.01 -7.23 -36.75
C ALA A 532 0.97 -6.03 -37.71
N ALA A 533 1.12 -6.31 -39.03
CA ALA A 533 0.99 -5.26 -40.06
C ALA A 533 -0.43 -4.70 -40.11
N ALA A 534 -1.45 -5.54 -40.10
CA ALA A 534 -2.85 -5.12 -40.14
C ALA A 534 -3.24 -4.27 -38.91
N GLU A 535 -2.79 -4.62 -37.72
CA GLU A 535 -3.06 -3.88 -36.48
C GLU A 535 -2.36 -2.51 -36.45
N LEU A 536 -1.15 -2.39 -37.00
CA LEU A 536 -0.49 -1.10 -37.18
C LEU A 536 -1.27 -0.22 -38.19
N ASP A 537 -1.68 -0.77 -39.33
CA ASP A 537 -2.49 -0.05 -40.32
C ASP A 537 -3.83 0.40 -39.73
N GLU A 538 -4.44 -0.40 -38.87
CA GLU A 538 -5.64 -0.04 -38.14
C GLU A 538 -5.39 1.11 -37.17
N PHE A 539 -4.33 1.03 -36.37
CA PHE A 539 -3.92 2.12 -35.49
C PHE A 539 -3.72 3.43 -36.25
N GLU A 540 -2.99 3.38 -37.38
CA GLU A 540 -2.71 4.58 -38.16
C GLU A 540 -3.95 5.21 -38.81
N ARG A 541 -4.93 4.37 -39.21
CA ARG A 541 -6.22 4.89 -39.71
C ARG A 541 -7.04 5.59 -38.64
N HIS A 542 -6.98 5.15 -37.38
CA HIS A 542 -7.72 5.75 -36.27
C HIS A 542 -6.97 6.88 -35.57
N ALA A 543 -5.65 6.94 -35.71
CA ALA A 543 -4.80 7.97 -35.11
C ALA A 543 -4.58 9.18 -36.03
N ALA A 544 -5.11 9.18 -37.28
CA ALA A 544 -5.13 10.34 -38.13
C ALA A 544 -6.08 11.41 -37.57
N PRO A 545 -5.68 12.73 -37.54
CA PRO A 545 -6.45 13.79 -36.90
C PRO A 545 -7.79 14.02 -37.55
#